data_1f18bce4ca288233fae0e735e0a5dfb5
#
_entry.id   1f18bce4ca288233fae0e735e0a5dfb5
#
_cell.length_a   1.000
_cell.length_b   1.000
_cell.length_c   1.000
_cell.angle_alpha   90.00
_cell.angle_beta   90.00
_cell.angle_gamma   90.00
#
_symmetry.space_group_name_H-M   'P 1'
#
loop_
_entity.id
_entity.type
_entity.pdbx_description
1 polymer ?
#
loop_
_entity_poly.entity_id
_entity_poly.type
_entity_poly.pdbx_seq_one_letter_code
_entity_poly.pdbx_strand_id
1 'polypeptide(L)'
;MNGSRMPGTPLRELTLAKELRVSQATIREALQRLEYAGLVTRKPNLGTTVTRLSPRDVRERVSVRVVLECMAAEEAAERMTEADFEELERRLKKLGTAVESNNYYEAAQADLEFHRQVWQCSGNDTLRRLLELVTVPLFAFAAMLRSHGLQRLTAVVAAHSPLIAALRSKDRGQIRDAFYKGATSSYESFLGESGEAAIAKAFGFLEPM
;
A
#
# COMPACT_ATOMS: atom_id res chain seq x y z
N MET A 1 0.52 5.20 14.36
CA MET A 1 -0.95 5.08 14.30
C MET A 1 -1.33 3.65 14.58
N ASN A 2 -2.04 3.38 15.65
CA ASN A 2 -2.38 2.00 16.09
C ASN A 2 -3.81 1.57 15.66
N GLY A 3 -4.38 2.18 14.62
CA GLY A 3 -5.75 1.90 14.16
C GLY A 3 -6.86 2.43 15.05
N SER A 4 -6.54 3.18 16.11
CA SER A 4 -7.52 3.67 17.09
C SER A 4 -8.50 4.72 16.54
N ARG A 5 -8.22 5.30 15.37
CA ARG A 5 -9.07 6.31 14.75
C ARG A 5 -9.67 5.77 13.45
N MET A 6 -10.98 5.54 13.47
CA MET A 6 -11.74 5.00 12.36
C MET A 6 -11.85 5.98 11.18
N PRO A 7 -12.01 5.50 9.93
CA PRO A 7 -12.32 6.32 8.77
C PRO A 7 -13.52 7.23 9.04
N GLY A 8 -13.38 8.49 8.66
CA GLY A 8 -14.37 9.53 8.91
C GLY A 8 -14.27 10.18 10.29
N THR A 9 -13.41 9.68 11.20
CA THR A 9 -13.22 10.31 12.52
C THR A 9 -12.68 11.75 12.37
N PRO A 10 -13.33 12.76 12.99
CA PRO A 10 -12.83 14.12 12.98
C PRO A 10 -11.50 14.26 13.72
N LEU A 11 -10.56 14.99 13.13
CA LEU A 11 -9.24 15.29 13.67
C LEU A 11 -9.15 16.77 14.02
N ARG A 12 -9.49 17.10 15.27
CA ARG A 12 -9.49 18.50 15.75
C ARG A 12 -8.08 18.89 16.20
N GLU A 13 -7.48 19.91 15.56
CA GLU A 13 -6.11 20.36 15.83
C GLU A 13 -5.84 20.61 17.31
N LEU A 14 -6.74 21.34 17.99
CA LEU A 14 -6.60 21.66 19.42
C LEU A 14 -6.64 20.41 20.32
N THR A 15 -7.50 19.45 20.00
CA THR A 15 -7.60 18.21 20.76
C THR A 15 -6.33 17.39 20.59
N LEU A 16 -5.84 17.23 19.34
CA LEU A 16 -4.61 16.51 19.05
C LEU A 16 -3.38 17.17 19.68
N ALA A 17 -3.31 18.49 19.67
CA ALA A 17 -2.22 19.25 20.30
C ALA A 17 -2.13 18.97 21.80
N LYS A 18 -3.27 18.93 22.49
CA LYS A 18 -3.36 18.58 23.92
C LYS A 18 -2.99 17.10 24.17
N GLU A 19 -3.56 16.18 23.40
CA GLU A 19 -3.30 14.73 23.53
C GLU A 19 -1.82 14.39 23.34
N LEU A 20 -1.18 14.99 22.31
CA LEU A 20 0.20 14.69 21.93
C LEU A 20 1.24 15.63 22.58
N ARG A 21 0.79 16.62 23.37
CA ARG A 21 1.64 17.61 24.07
C ARG A 21 2.57 18.37 23.12
N VAL A 22 2.05 18.80 21.98
CA VAL A 22 2.77 19.57 20.98
C VAL A 22 1.99 20.83 20.59
N SER A 23 2.61 21.75 19.85
CA SER A 23 1.93 22.97 19.39
C SER A 23 0.86 22.66 18.35
N GLN A 24 -0.16 23.52 18.26
CA GLN A 24 -1.18 23.44 17.21
C GLN A 24 -0.55 23.57 15.80
N ALA A 25 0.50 24.38 15.66
CA ALA A 25 1.22 24.54 14.40
C ALA A 25 1.85 23.20 13.98
N THR A 26 2.48 22.48 14.90
CA THR A 26 3.04 21.13 14.65
C THR A 26 1.97 20.14 14.19
N ILE A 27 0.77 20.17 14.82
CA ILE A 27 -0.35 19.33 14.39
C ILE A 27 -0.81 19.70 12.99
N ARG A 28 -0.91 20.98 12.67
CA ARG A 28 -1.32 21.46 11.35
C ARG A 28 -0.38 20.98 10.25
N GLU A 29 0.93 21.09 10.47
CA GLU A 29 1.94 20.57 9.55
C GLU A 29 1.84 19.05 9.39
N ALA A 30 1.67 18.32 10.50
CA ALA A 30 1.49 16.86 10.44
C ALA A 30 0.23 16.47 9.65
N LEU A 31 -0.89 17.17 9.86
CA LEU A 31 -2.14 16.94 9.13
C LEU A 31 -1.98 17.26 7.63
N GLN A 32 -1.21 18.29 7.27
CA GLN A 32 -0.91 18.59 5.85
C GLN A 32 -0.12 17.45 5.19
N ARG A 33 0.89 16.91 5.89
CA ARG A 33 1.65 15.76 5.39
C ARG A 33 0.77 14.50 5.23
N LEU A 34 -0.12 14.26 6.18
CA LEU A 34 -1.07 13.16 6.10
C LEU A 34 -2.11 13.36 4.99
N GLU A 35 -2.53 14.61 4.73
CA GLU A 35 -3.41 14.96 3.61
C GLU A 35 -2.71 14.70 2.27
N TYR A 36 -1.46 15.12 2.13
CA TYR A 36 -0.65 14.82 0.95
C TYR A 36 -0.50 13.31 0.72
N ALA A 37 -0.32 12.54 1.79
CA ALA A 37 -0.27 11.07 1.73
C ALA A 37 -1.66 10.41 1.54
N GLY A 38 -2.76 11.19 1.47
CA GLY A 38 -4.11 10.68 1.30
C GLY A 38 -4.71 9.97 2.52
N LEU A 39 -4.07 10.07 3.69
CA LEU A 39 -4.51 9.42 4.94
C LEU A 39 -5.57 10.23 5.70
N VAL A 40 -5.64 11.51 5.43
CA VAL A 40 -6.71 12.39 5.94
C VAL A 40 -7.29 13.21 4.80
N THR A 41 -8.52 13.63 4.96
CA THR A 41 -9.22 14.50 4.02
C THR A 41 -9.56 15.81 4.73
N ARG A 42 -9.16 16.94 4.16
CA ARG A 42 -9.52 18.26 4.64
C ARG A 42 -10.62 18.84 3.74
N LYS A 43 -11.69 19.29 4.34
CA LYS A 43 -12.77 19.99 3.63
C LYS A 43 -12.89 21.40 4.18
N PRO A 44 -12.96 22.44 3.32
CA PRO A 44 -13.19 23.81 3.77
C PRO A 44 -14.42 23.87 4.67
N ASN A 45 -14.32 24.57 5.80
CA ASN A 45 -15.37 24.74 6.80
C ASN A 45 -15.87 23.47 7.52
N LEU A 46 -15.44 22.27 7.11
CA LEU A 46 -15.82 21.00 7.74
C LEU A 46 -14.68 20.34 8.54
N GLY A 47 -13.46 20.90 8.41
CA GLY A 47 -12.30 20.43 9.14
C GLY A 47 -11.60 19.23 8.48
N THR A 48 -10.80 18.53 9.28
CA THR A 48 -10.00 17.37 8.85
C THR A 48 -10.60 16.07 9.40
N THR A 49 -10.70 15.05 8.58
CA THR A 49 -11.16 13.71 8.98
C THR A 49 -10.18 12.63 8.49
N VAL A 50 -10.17 11.47 9.15
CA VAL A 50 -9.48 10.28 8.63
C VAL A 50 -10.11 9.90 7.29
N THR A 51 -9.28 9.64 6.27
CA THR A 51 -9.77 9.26 4.93
C THR A 51 -10.64 8.02 5.00
N ARG A 52 -11.77 8.06 4.30
CA ARG A 52 -12.67 6.94 4.09
C ARG A 52 -12.61 6.57 2.61
N LEU A 53 -12.17 5.37 2.29
CA LEU A 53 -12.21 4.86 0.92
C LEU A 53 -13.55 4.16 0.67
N SER A 54 -14.25 4.58 -0.37
CA SER A 54 -15.39 3.85 -0.90
C SER A 54 -14.91 2.64 -1.73
N PRO A 55 -15.77 1.66 -2.03
CA PRO A 55 -15.42 0.57 -2.97
C PRO A 55 -14.94 1.10 -4.33
N ARG A 56 -15.49 2.21 -4.80
CA ARG A 56 -15.04 2.89 -6.03
C ARG A 56 -13.61 3.41 -5.89
N ASP A 57 -13.31 4.11 -4.80
CA ASP A 57 -11.96 4.64 -4.55
C ASP A 57 -10.91 3.52 -4.47
N VAL A 58 -11.27 2.38 -3.86
CA VAL A 58 -10.41 1.20 -3.79
C VAL A 58 -10.14 0.66 -5.19
N ARG A 59 -11.18 0.45 -6.01
CA ARG A 59 -11.03 -0.04 -7.39
C ARG A 59 -10.14 0.89 -8.24
N GLU A 60 -10.43 2.19 -8.22
CA GLU A 60 -9.66 3.18 -8.99
C GLU A 60 -8.18 3.19 -8.57
N ARG A 61 -7.90 3.11 -7.28
CA ARG A 61 -6.52 3.07 -6.78
C ARG A 61 -5.83 1.74 -7.09
N VAL A 62 -6.49 0.60 -6.93
CA VAL A 62 -5.91 -0.72 -7.23
C VAL A 62 -5.59 -0.83 -8.71
N SER A 63 -6.44 -0.35 -9.63
CA SER A 63 -6.16 -0.39 -11.06
C SER A 63 -4.89 0.42 -11.43
N VAL A 64 -4.72 1.61 -10.86
CA VAL A 64 -3.51 2.42 -11.08
C VAL A 64 -2.29 1.77 -10.41
N ARG A 65 -2.44 1.26 -9.18
CA ARG A 65 -1.39 0.57 -8.44
C ARG A 65 -0.80 -0.59 -9.24
N VAL A 66 -1.65 -1.46 -9.78
CA VAL A 66 -1.21 -2.63 -10.57
C VAL A 66 -0.29 -2.22 -11.70
N VAL A 67 -0.67 -1.22 -12.49
CA VAL A 67 0.14 -0.74 -13.61
C VAL A 67 1.49 -0.21 -13.14
N LEU A 68 1.48 0.65 -12.13
CA LEU A 68 2.70 1.27 -11.62
C LEU A 68 3.61 0.25 -10.90
N GLU A 69 3.05 -0.71 -10.15
CA GLU A 69 3.85 -1.75 -9.48
C GLU A 69 4.49 -2.72 -10.46
N CYS A 70 3.78 -3.14 -11.50
CA CYS A 70 4.37 -3.98 -12.55
C CYS A 70 5.54 -3.26 -13.24
N MET A 71 5.38 -1.99 -13.58
CA MET A 71 6.44 -1.17 -14.15
C MET A 71 7.65 -1.08 -13.20
N ALA A 72 7.42 -0.78 -11.92
CA ALA A 72 8.48 -0.69 -10.93
C ALA A 72 9.19 -2.03 -10.71
N ALA A 73 8.44 -3.14 -10.70
CA ALA A 73 9.00 -4.48 -10.52
C ALA A 73 9.85 -4.93 -11.71
N GLU A 74 9.42 -4.64 -12.95
CA GLU A 74 10.22 -4.91 -14.15
C GLU A 74 11.54 -4.12 -14.12
N GLU A 75 11.48 -2.81 -13.85
CA GLU A 75 12.67 -1.97 -13.75
C GLU A 75 13.60 -2.41 -12.59
N ALA A 76 13.02 -2.84 -11.45
CA ALA A 76 13.76 -3.34 -10.30
C ALA A 76 14.48 -4.66 -10.61
N ALA A 77 13.80 -5.63 -11.24
CA ALA A 77 14.35 -6.93 -11.56
C ALA A 77 15.64 -6.85 -12.40
N GLU A 78 15.74 -5.85 -13.27
CA GLU A 78 16.94 -5.62 -14.08
C GLU A 78 18.13 -5.06 -13.27
N ARG A 79 17.86 -4.40 -12.14
CA ARG A 79 18.87 -3.68 -11.35
C ARG A 79 19.22 -4.33 -10.03
N MET A 80 18.33 -5.17 -9.49
CA MET A 80 18.51 -5.78 -8.18
C MET A 80 19.74 -6.67 -8.12
N THR A 81 20.48 -6.49 -7.04
CA THR A 81 21.64 -7.30 -6.64
C THR A 81 21.21 -8.40 -5.65
N GLU A 82 22.09 -9.36 -5.34
CA GLU A 82 21.80 -10.35 -4.31
C GLU A 82 21.54 -9.72 -2.94
N ALA A 83 22.25 -8.65 -2.60
CA ALA A 83 22.00 -7.90 -1.35
C ALA A 83 20.59 -7.29 -1.29
N ASP A 84 20.01 -6.88 -2.43
CA ASP A 84 18.62 -6.38 -2.48
C ASP A 84 17.63 -7.51 -2.25
N PHE A 85 17.90 -8.71 -2.75
CA PHE A 85 17.07 -9.89 -2.50
C PHE A 85 17.14 -10.34 -1.03
N GLU A 86 18.33 -10.36 -0.43
CA GLU A 86 18.49 -10.62 1.01
C GLU A 86 17.68 -9.62 1.86
N GLU A 87 17.69 -8.34 1.47
CA GLU A 87 16.89 -7.31 2.12
C GLU A 87 15.39 -7.57 1.97
N LEU A 88 14.89 -7.97 0.79
CA LEU A 88 13.49 -8.36 0.60
C LEU A 88 13.09 -9.56 1.47
N GLU A 89 13.93 -10.58 1.54
CA GLU A 89 13.69 -11.76 2.37
C GLU A 89 13.65 -11.39 3.86
N ARG A 90 14.54 -10.49 4.29
CA ARG A 90 14.54 -9.95 5.65
C ARG A 90 13.24 -9.19 5.97
N ARG A 91 12.76 -8.37 5.02
CA ARG A 91 11.48 -7.65 5.15
C ARG A 91 10.29 -8.60 5.19
N LEU A 92 10.29 -9.64 4.35
CA LEU A 92 9.27 -10.67 4.37
C LEU A 92 9.24 -11.43 5.71
N LYS A 93 10.40 -11.75 6.29
CA LYS A 93 10.49 -12.35 7.62
C LYS A 93 9.92 -11.43 8.70
N LYS A 94 10.21 -10.12 8.64
CA LYS A 94 9.62 -9.13 9.56
C LYS A 94 8.09 -9.08 9.43
N LEU A 95 7.57 -9.13 8.21
CA LEU A 95 6.13 -9.23 7.96
C LEU A 95 5.54 -10.50 8.60
N GLY A 96 6.18 -11.65 8.42
CA GLY A 96 5.78 -12.92 9.05
C GLY A 96 5.68 -12.82 10.57
N THR A 97 6.69 -12.27 11.23
CA THR A 97 6.70 -12.07 12.68
C THR A 97 5.55 -11.16 13.15
N ALA A 98 5.28 -10.08 12.42
CA ALA A 98 4.16 -9.19 12.74
C ALA A 98 2.80 -9.87 12.57
N VAL A 99 2.67 -10.74 11.56
CA VAL A 99 1.47 -11.55 11.33
C VAL A 99 1.25 -12.57 12.44
N GLU A 100 2.30 -13.29 12.85
CA GLU A 100 2.26 -14.27 13.94
C GLU A 100 1.87 -13.64 15.28
N SER A 101 2.33 -12.41 15.53
CA SER A 101 1.97 -11.66 16.74
C SER A 101 0.58 -10.99 16.66
N ASN A 102 -0.17 -11.17 15.57
CA ASN A 102 -1.45 -10.49 15.31
C ASN A 102 -1.39 -8.95 15.41
N ASN A 103 -0.23 -8.37 15.15
CA ASN A 103 -0.05 -6.93 15.12
C ASN A 103 -0.37 -6.37 13.74
N TYR A 104 -1.64 -6.04 13.52
CA TYR A 104 -2.15 -5.57 12.22
C TYR A 104 -1.45 -4.30 11.71
N TYR A 105 -1.05 -3.42 12.62
CA TYR A 105 -0.35 -2.20 12.25
C TYR A 105 1.09 -2.47 11.80
N GLU A 106 1.85 -3.24 12.58
CA GLU A 106 3.22 -3.63 12.21
C GLU A 106 3.23 -4.47 10.93
N ALA A 107 2.24 -5.38 10.77
CA ALA A 107 2.11 -6.16 9.56
C ALA A 107 1.86 -5.27 8.32
N ALA A 108 0.95 -4.30 8.41
CA ALA A 108 0.70 -3.37 7.30
C ALA A 108 1.91 -2.48 7.00
N GLN A 109 2.67 -2.10 8.01
CA GLN A 109 3.88 -1.31 7.83
C GLN A 109 5.01 -2.16 7.21
N ALA A 110 5.20 -3.38 7.68
CA ALA A 110 6.20 -4.29 7.11
C ALA A 110 5.87 -4.69 5.67
N ASP A 111 4.59 -4.89 5.36
CA ASP A 111 4.05 -5.11 4.03
C ASP A 111 4.39 -3.93 3.09
N LEU A 112 4.07 -2.70 3.50
CA LEU A 112 4.40 -1.49 2.75
C LEU A 112 5.92 -1.33 2.56
N GLU A 113 6.72 -1.61 3.58
CA GLU A 113 8.18 -1.52 3.49
C GLU A 113 8.79 -2.54 2.52
N PHE A 114 8.18 -3.73 2.39
CA PHE A 114 8.56 -4.69 1.37
C PHE A 114 8.36 -4.11 -0.05
N HIS A 115 7.19 -3.59 -0.33
CA HIS A 115 6.88 -2.97 -1.63
C HIS A 115 7.77 -1.75 -1.91
N ARG A 116 8.02 -0.91 -0.91
CA ARG A 116 8.94 0.23 -1.01
C ARG A 116 10.35 -0.15 -1.44
N GLN A 117 10.87 -1.29 -0.96
CA GLN A 117 12.17 -1.79 -1.39
C GLN A 117 12.17 -2.07 -2.89
N VAL A 118 11.14 -2.74 -3.41
CA VAL A 118 11.01 -2.98 -4.85
C VAL A 118 10.95 -1.66 -5.62
N TRP A 119 10.12 -0.71 -5.17
CA TRP A 119 10.00 0.60 -5.83
C TRP A 119 11.31 1.38 -5.83
N GLN A 120 12.08 1.28 -4.75
CA GLN A 120 13.40 1.93 -4.64
C GLN A 120 14.41 1.30 -5.62
N CYS A 121 14.41 -0.03 -5.74
CA CYS A 121 15.29 -0.75 -6.67
C CYS A 121 14.96 -0.46 -8.15
N SER A 122 13.75 0.03 -8.47
CA SER A 122 13.42 0.49 -9.82
C SER A 122 14.32 1.66 -10.27
N GLY A 123 14.86 2.45 -9.33
CA GLY A 123 15.64 3.65 -9.62
C GLY A 123 14.83 4.80 -10.22
N ASN A 124 13.50 4.68 -10.26
CA ASN A 124 12.57 5.65 -10.82
C ASN A 124 11.87 6.44 -9.69
N ASP A 125 12.45 7.57 -9.31
CA ASP A 125 11.94 8.39 -8.20
C ASP A 125 10.54 8.97 -8.45
N THR A 126 10.18 9.22 -9.70
CA THR A 126 8.84 9.70 -10.04
C THR A 126 7.81 8.58 -9.83
N LEU A 127 8.11 7.39 -10.33
CA LEU A 127 7.28 6.21 -10.17
C LEU A 127 7.10 5.86 -8.68
N ARG A 128 8.19 5.87 -7.91
CA ARG A 128 8.16 5.65 -6.46
C ARG A 128 7.23 6.64 -5.75
N ARG A 129 7.30 7.94 -6.07
CA ARG A 129 6.41 8.95 -5.48
C ARG A 129 4.94 8.76 -5.84
N LEU A 130 4.65 8.36 -7.05
CA LEU A 130 3.27 8.05 -7.47
C LEU A 130 2.75 6.80 -6.76
N LEU A 131 3.57 5.77 -6.61
CA LEU A 131 3.23 4.55 -5.87
C LEU A 131 2.95 4.85 -4.39
N GLU A 132 3.74 5.68 -3.73
CA GLU A 132 3.46 6.14 -2.36
C GLU A 132 2.07 6.78 -2.26
N LEU A 133 1.75 7.70 -3.15
CA LEU A 133 0.48 8.44 -3.15
C LEU A 133 -0.73 7.53 -3.36
N VAL A 134 -0.61 6.55 -4.24
CA VAL A 134 -1.70 5.64 -4.59
C VAL A 134 -1.86 4.54 -3.53
N THR A 135 -0.74 4.00 -3.03
CA THR A 135 -0.71 2.74 -2.29
C THR A 135 -0.84 2.93 -0.77
N VAL A 136 -0.25 3.98 -0.20
CA VAL A 136 -0.29 4.19 1.26
C VAL A 136 -1.72 4.22 1.82
N PRO A 137 -2.70 4.92 1.21
CA PRO A 137 -4.08 4.88 1.69
C PRO A 137 -4.73 3.49 1.59
N LEU A 138 -4.38 2.69 0.58
CA LEU A 138 -4.87 1.32 0.43
C LEU A 138 -4.36 0.42 1.56
N PHE A 139 -3.07 0.51 1.90
CA PHE A 139 -2.48 -0.27 3.01
C PHE A 139 -3.08 0.11 4.35
N ALA A 140 -3.29 1.41 4.60
CA ALA A 140 -3.96 1.88 5.81
C ALA A 140 -5.41 1.35 5.89
N PHE A 141 -6.12 1.34 4.78
CA PHE A 141 -7.48 0.80 4.68
C PHE A 141 -7.51 -0.72 4.92
N ALA A 142 -6.61 -1.47 4.28
CA ALA A 142 -6.50 -2.92 4.47
C ALA A 142 -6.14 -3.29 5.93
N ALA A 143 -5.21 -2.55 6.57
CA ALA A 143 -4.88 -2.74 7.98
C ALA A 143 -6.10 -2.58 8.89
N MET A 144 -6.92 -1.57 8.62
CA MET A 144 -8.16 -1.34 9.34
C MET A 144 -9.16 -2.50 9.13
N LEU A 145 -9.36 -2.96 7.89
CA LEU A 145 -10.26 -4.10 7.63
C LEU A 145 -9.82 -5.35 8.39
N ARG A 146 -8.52 -5.61 8.43
CA ARG A 146 -7.94 -6.75 9.16
C ARG A 146 -8.11 -6.61 10.67
N SER A 147 -7.91 -5.42 11.22
CA SER A 147 -8.09 -5.17 12.66
C SER A 147 -9.53 -5.36 13.14
N HIS A 148 -10.51 -5.30 12.22
CA HIS A 148 -11.93 -5.57 12.50
C HIS A 148 -12.39 -6.97 12.05
N GLY A 149 -11.45 -7.87 11.75
CA GLY A 149 -11.75 -9.25 11.36
C GLY A 149 -12.38 -9.42 9.99
N LEU A 150 -12.39 -8.35 9.16
CA LEU A 150 -12.99 -8.36 7.82
C LEU A 150 -12.06 -8.97 6.76
N GLN A 151 -10.79 -9.16 7.08
CA GLN A 151 -9.79 -9.82 6.23
C GLN A 151 -8.83 -10.66 7.06
N ARG A 152 -8.31 -11.76 6.46
CA ARG A 152 -7.32 -12.62 7.12
C ARG A 152 -5.92 -12.03 6.97
N LEU A 153 -5.21 -11.93 8.09
CA LEU A 153 -3.83 -11.44 8.10
C LEU A 153 -2.84 -12.46 7.50
N THR A 154 -3.08 -13.76 7.68
CA THR A 154 -2.19 -14.84 7.25
C THR A 154 -1.99 -14.92 5.73
N ALA A 155 -2.98 -14.52 4.94
CA ALA A 155 -2.88 -14.53 3.48
C ALA A 155 -1.82 -13.55 2.93
N VAL A 156 -1.49 -12.52 3.70
CA VAL A 156 -0.54 -11.47 3.26
C VAL A 156 0.85 -12.05 3.04
N VAL A 157 1.38 -12.84 3.97
CA VAL A 157 2.74 -13.43 3.85
C VAL A 157 2.83 -14.35 2.64
N ALA A 158 1.82 -15.20 2.43
CA ALA A 158 1.80 -16.16 1.32
C ALA A 158 1.83 -15.47 -0.06
N ALA A 159 1.31 -14.26 -0.16
CA ALA A 159 1.29 -13.50 -1.41
C ALA A 159 2.67 -12.94 -1.82
N HIS A 160 3.65 -12.86 -0.90
CA HIS A 160 4.93 -12.17 -1.15
C HIS A 160 6.05 -13.08 -1.68
N SER A 161 6.09 -14.36 -1.27
CA SER A 161 7.10 -15.28 -1.77
C SER A 161 7.10 -15.43 -3.31
N PRO A 162 5.92 -15.48 -3.98
CA PRO A 162 5.87 -15.48 -5.45
C PRO A 162 6.43 -14.20 -6.09
N LEU A 163 6.34 -13.04 -5.40
CA LEU A 163 6.90 -11.78 -5.90
C LEU A 163 8.44 -11.84 -5.97
N ILE A 164 9.09 -12.36 -4.93
CA ILE A 164 10.56 -12.52 -4.91
C ILE A 164 11.00 -13.49 -6.01
N ALA A 165 10.30 -14.62 -6.15
CA ALA A 165 10.62 -15.61 -7.19
C ALA A 165 10.48 -15.00 -8.60
N ALA A 166 9.42 -14.24 -8.84
CA ALA A 166 9.20 -13.56 -10.11
C ALA A 166 10.31 -12.52 -10.41
N LEU A 167 10.69 -11.70 -9.42
CA LEU A 167 11.79 -10.74 -9.58
C LEU A 167 13.13 -11.43 -9.90
N ARG A 168 13.43 -12.55 -9.24
CA ARG A 168 14.65 -13.35 -9.52
C ARG A 168 14.64 -13.97 -10.91
N SER A 169 13.49 -14.33 -11.45
CA SER A 169 13.38 -14.91 -12.80
C SER A 169 13.73 -13.91 -13.91
N LYS A 170 13.58 -12.61 -13.67
CA LYS A 170 13.66 -11.52 -14.66
C LYS A 170 12.70 -11.68 -15.84
N ASP A 171 11.76 -12.61 -15.76
CA ASP A 171 10.74 -12.82 -16.76
C ASP A 171 9.60 -11.83 -16.57
N ARG A 172 9.37 -10.96 -17.55
CA ARG A 172 8.35 -9.91 -17.49
C ARG A 172 6.94 -10.44 -17.31
N GLY A 173 6.62 -11.58 -17.94
CA GLY A 173 5.31 -12.22 -17.81
C GLY A 173 5.08 -12.71 -16.39
N GLN A 174 6.05 -13.43 -15.81
CA GLN A 174 5.97 -13.89 -14.42
C GLN A 174 5.91 -12.72 -13.42
N ILE A 175 6.67 -11.64 -13.65
CA ILE A 175 6.64 -10.45 -12.82
C ILE A 175 5.25 -9.83 -12.84
N ARG A 176 4.67 -9.59 -14.03
CA ARG A 176 3.34 -9.00 -14.17
C ARG A 176 2.27 -9.85 -13.48
N ASP A 177 2.27 -11.15 -13.73
CA ASP A 177 1.31 -12.08 -13.11
C ASP A 177 1.39 -12.09 -11.59
N ALA A 178 2.60 -12.15 -11.04
CA ALA A 178 2.80 -12.18 -9.60
C ALA A 178 2.35 -10.85 -8.95
N PHE A 179 2.77 -9.72 -9.49
CA PHE A 179 2.43 -8.40 -8.95
C PHE A 179 0.95 -8.05 -9.15
N TYR A 180 0.34 -8.45 -10.26
CA TYR A 180 -1.11 -8.36 -10.45
C TYR A 180 -1.87 -9.10 -9.36
N LYS A 181 -1.56 -10.39 -9.15
CA LYS A 181 -2.18 -11.22 -8.12
C LYS A 181 -1.94 -10.66 -6.72
N GLY A 182 -0.72 -10.25 -6.42
CA GLY A 182 -0.36 -9.64 -5.13
C GLY A 182 -1.14 -8.36 -4.86
N ALA A 183 -1.25 -7.48 -5.85
CA ALA A 183 -1.95 -6.20 -5.70
C ALA A 183 -3.47 -6.34 -5.61
N THR A 184 -4.06 -7.36 -6.22
CA THR A 184 -5.53 -7.54 -6.29
C THR A 184 -6.08 -8.40 -5.15
N SER A 185 -5.37 -9.44 -4.70
CA SER A 185 -5.87 -10.45 -3.75
C SER A 185 -6.39 -9.86 -2.43
N SER A 186 -5.76 -8.82 -1.91
CA SER A 186 -6.20 -8.16 -0.68
C SER A 186 -7.48 -7.31 -0.84
N TYR A 187 -7.94 -7.12 -2.06
CA TYR A 187 -9.06 -6.22 -2.38
C TYR A 187 -10.18 -6.88 -3.19
N GLU A 188 -10.14 -8.19 -3.38
CA GLU A 188 -11.11 -8.96 -4.19
C GLU A 188 -12.57 -8.66 -3.83
N SER A 189 -12.89 -8.56 -2.53
CA SER A 189 -14.23 -8.21 -2.06
C SER A 189 -14.72 -6.83 -2.49
N PHE A 190 -13.82 -5.94 -2.93
CA PHE A 190 -14.15 -4.58 -3.41
C PHE A 190 -14.08 -4.45 -4.93
N LEU A 191 -13.40 -5.40 -5.60
CA LEU A 191 -13.19 -5.33 -7.03
C LEU A 191 -14.44 -5.76 -7.80
N GLY A 192 -15.06 -6.89 -7.45
CA GLY A 192 -16.18 -7.46 -8.17
C GLY A 192 -15.90 -7.65 -9.67
N GLU A 193 -16.82 -8.21 -10.43
CA GLU A 193 -16.64 -8.49 -11.86
C GLU A 193 -16.25 -7.26 -12.69
N SER A 194 -16.89 -6.10 -12.43
CA SER A 194 -16.56 -4.85 -13.15
C SER A 194 -15.20 -4.27 -12.80
N GLY A 195 -14.72 -4.51 -11.57
CA GLY A 195 -13.41 -4.07 -11.12
C GLY A 195 -12.29 -4.91 -11.73
N GLU A 196 -12.45 -6.24 -11.75
CA GLU A 196 -11.48 -7.15 -12.36
C GLU A 196 -11.28 -6.86 -13.86
N ALA A 197 -12.37 -6.63 -14.60
CA ALA A 197 -12.29 -6.28 -16.01
C ALA A 197 -11.54 -4.97 -16.25
N ALA A 198 -11.74 -3.96 -15.40
CA ALA A 198 -11.02 -2.68 -15.50
C ALA A 198 -9.52 -2.84 -15.20
N ILE A 199 -9.15 -3.66 -14.22
CA ILE A 199 -7.75 -3.95 -13.88
C ILE A 199 -7.09 -4.75 -14.98
N ALA A 200 -7.74 -5.80 -15.49
CA ALA A 200 -7.22 -6.60 -16.60
C ALA A 200 -6.99 -5.74 -17.86
N LYS A 201 -7.87 -4.81 -18.16
CA LYS A 201 -7.71 -3.86 -19.25
C LYS A 201 -6.51 -2.93 -19.04
N ALA A 202 -6.31 -2.40 -17.81
CA ALA A 202 -5.16 -1.58 -17.48
C ALA A 202 -3.85 -2.37 -17.60
N PHE A 203 -3.85 -3.64 -17.16
CA PHE A 203 -2.72 -4.55 -17.30
C PHE A 203 -2.35 -4.84 -18.75
N GLY A 204 -3.34 -4.97 -19.65
CA GLY A 204 -3.12 -5.19 -21.09
C GLY A 204 -2.36 -4.05 -21.78
N PHE A 205 -2.39 -2.83 -21.25
CA PHE A 205 -1.57 -1.72 -21.77
C PHE A 205 -0.06 -1.90 -21.56
N LEU A 206 0.34 -2.88 -20.74
CA LEU A 206 1.74 -3.19 -20.47
C LEU A 206 2.30 -4.29 -21.40
N GLU A 207 1.50 -4.78 -22.38
CA GLU A 207 2.04 -5.65 -23.41
C GLU A 207 3.08 -4.88 -24.27
N PRO A 208 4.21 -5.52 -24.62
CA PRO A 208 5.27 -4.84 -25.35
C PRO A 208 4.75 -4.33 -26.69
N MET A 209 5.00 -3.03 -26.96
CA MET A 209 4.91 -2.46 -28.31
C MET A 209 5.99 -3.07 -29.18
#